data_09e3764fd4e8b3d1027a8cd9da5dd155
#
_entry.id   09e3764fd4e8b3d1027a8cd9da5dd155
#
_cell.length_a   1.000
_cell.length_b   1.000
_cell.length_c   1.000
_cell.angle_alpha   90.00
_cell.angle_beta   90.00
_cell.angle_gamma   90.00
#
_symmetry.space_group_name_H-M   'P 1'
#
loop_
_entity.id
_entity.type
_entity.pdbx_description
1 polymer ?
#
loop_
_entity_poly.entity_id
_entity_poly.type
_entity_poly.pdbx_seq_one_letter_code
_entity_poly.pdbx_strand_id
1 'polypeptide(L)'
;MEKANPMYSSIYSQFPQYFGDQPWTAGPVYVGAFVMFLFVLGCFIVKGPLKWALLGATIFSVLLSWGKNFMGLTDFFIDYVPMYNKFRAVSSILVIAEFTIPLLAIFALKEILGRPEILKLKENRTGVIVSLVLTAGVSLVLAVAPSVFFSSFVTAQEMAALQQGLPAEHLTPVVTNLTEMRKAIIASDAWRSFFIIVVGCFLLFLYQQKKLKASFTMTLSLIHI
;
A
#
# COMPACT_ATOMS: atom_id res chain seq x y z
N MET A 1 -7.11 -1.92 -19.34
CA MET A 1 -6.98 -2.51 -20.70
C MET A 1 -7.36 -1.55 -21.83
N GLU A 2 -8.11 -0.51 -21.58
CA GLU A 2 -8.55 0.49 -22.58
C GLU A 2 -7.42 1.22 -23.34
N LYS A 3 -6.22 1.28 -22.77
CA LYS A 3 -5.02 1.90 -23.37
C LYS A 3 -4.06 0.89 -24.03
N ALA A 4 -4.39 -0.40 -24.02
CA ALA A 4 -3.57 -1.41 -24.66
C ALA A 4 -3.78 -1.37 -26.18
N ASN A 5 -2.68 -1.40 -26.94
CA ASN A 5 -2.80 -1.57 -28.39
C ASN A 5 -3.39 -2.96 -28.70
N PRO A 6 -4.56 -3.06 -29.36
CA PRO A 6 -5.22 -4.34 -29.63
C PRO A 6 -4.34 -5.36 -30.35
N MET A 7 -3.39 -4.88 -31.15
CA MET A 7 -2.45 -5.71 -31.93
C MET A 7 -1.57 -6.60 -31.03
N TYR A 8 -1.30 -6.16 -29.78
CA TYR A 8 -0.44 -6.88 -28.85
C TYR A 8 -1.20 -7.43 -27.63
N SER A 9 -2.53 -7.49 -27.70
CA SER A 9 -3.38 -7.91 -26.56
C SER A 9 -3.05 -9.32 -26.04
N SER A 10 -2.70 -10.24 -26.93
CA SER A 10 -2.28 -11.61 -26.58
C SER A 10 -0.95 -11.65 -25.81
N ILE A 11 -0.07 -10.69 -26.07
CA ILE A 11 1.22 -10.57 -25.38
C ILE A 11 0.99 -10.01 -23.98
N TYR A 12 0.21 -8.93 -23.87
CA TYR A 12 -0.05 -8.29 -22.58
C TYR A 12 -0.83 -9.18 -21.61
N SER A 13 -1.67 -10.09 -22.10
CA SER A 13 -2.39 -11.04 -21.27
C SER A 13 -1.47 -12.03 -20.53
N GLN A 14 -0.24 -12.21 -20.98
CA GLN A 14 0.76 -13.09 -20.37
C GLN A 14 1.56 -12.40 -19.26
N PHE A 15 1.48 -11.07 -19.16
CA PHE A 15 2.22 -10.31 -18.14
C PHE A 15 1.28 -9.82 -17.03
N PRO A 16 1.72 -9.87 -15.76
CA PRO A 16 0.93 -9.34 -14.66
C PRO A 16 0.75 -7.82 -14.81
N GLN A 17 -0.40 -7.33 -14.38
CA GLN A 17 -0.72 -5.89 -14.41
C GLN A 17 0.25 -5.07 -13.54
N TYR A 18 0.57 -5.60 -12.37
CA TYR A 18 1.60 -5.06 -11.50
C TYR A 18 2.91 -5.82 -11.71
N PHE A 19 4.02 -5.12 -11.58
CA PHE A 19 5.36 -5.64 -11.78
C PHE A 19 6.12 -5.72 -10.45
N GLY A 20 7.07 -6.63 -10.36
CA GLY A 20 7.95 -6.82 -9.20
C GLY A 20 8.77 -8.09 -9.35
N ASP A 21 9.85 -8.18 -8.55
CA ASP A 21 10.80 -9.29 -8.64
C ASP A 21 10.38 -10.55 -7.87
N GLN A 22 9.19 -10.58 -7.29
CA GLN A 22 8.67 -11.77 -6.61
C GLN A 22 7.79 -12.58 -7.56
N PRO A 23 8.30 -13.67 -8.15
CA PRO A 23 7.49 -14.54 -8.98
C PRO A 23 6.53 -15.36 -8.10
N TRP A 24 5.32 -15.62 -8.60
CA TRP A 24 4.35 -16.59 -8.08
C TRP A 24 3.72 -16.31 -6.72
N THR A 25 3.92 -15.12 -6.14
CA THR A 25 3.29 -14.72 -4.88
C THR A 25 2.30 -13.58 -5.12
N ALA A 26 1.16 -13.91 -5.68
CA ALA A 26 0.09 -12.95 -5.91
C ALA A 26 -0.96 -13.08 -4.79
N GLY A 27 -0.67 -12.52 -3.63
CA GLY A 27 -1.69 -12.25 -2.62
C GLY A 27 -2.01 -10.76 -2.62
N PRO A 28 -3.26 -10.32 -2.84
CA PRO A 28 -3.60 -8.91 -2.73
C PRO A 28 -3.54 -8.49 -1.27
N VAL A 29 -2.42 -7.93 -0.84
CA VAL A 29 -2.28 -7.32 0.48
C VAL A 29 -2.76 -5.88 0.40
N TYR A 30 -4.06 -5.66 0.60
CA TYR A 30 -4.65 -4.35 0.57
C TYR A 30 -5.46 -4.08 1.84
N VAL A 31 -4.99 -3.16 2.66
CA VAL A 31 -5.62 -2.80 3.94
C VAL A 31 -6.55 -1.57 3.84
N GLY A 32 -6.68 -0.96 2.67
CA GLY A 32 -7.48 0.25 2.46
C GLY A 32 -6.71 1.55 2.66
N ALA A 33 -6.90 2.51 1.75
CA ALA A 33 -6.14 3.76 1.74
C ALA A 33 -6.44 4.64 2.98
N PHE A 34 -7.72 4.74 3.38
CA PHE A 34 -8.10 5.49 4.58
C PHE A 34 -7.69 4.79 5.87
N VAL A 35 -7.70 3.45 5.88
CA VAL A 35 -7.19 2.67 7.01
C VAL A 35 -5.70 2.90 7.21
N MET A 36 -4.92 2.96 6.12
CA MET A 36 -3.51 3.31 6.19
C MET A 36 -3.27 4.72 6.76
N PHE A 37 -4.09 5.70 6.37
CA PHE A 37 -4.05 7.04 6.97
C PHE A 37 -4.31 6.99 8.48
N LEU A 38 -5.37 6.28 8.90
CA LEU A 38 -5.70 6.13 10.32
C LEU A 38 -4.63 5.34 11.09
N PHE A 39 -3.99 4.35 10.49
CA PHE A 39 -2.88 3.62 11.07
C PHE A 39 -1.69 4.54 11.36
N VAL A 40 -1.25 5.33 10.37
CA VAL A 40 -0.15 6.29 10.57
C VAL A 40 -0.52 7.33 11.63
N LEU A 41 -1.74 7.87 11.58
CA LEU A 41 -2.24 8.79 12.60
C LEU A 41 -2.30 8.13 13.99
N GLY A 42 -2.68 6.86 14.06
CA GLY A 42 -2.72 6.07 15.29
C GLY A 42 -1.37 5.94 15.96
N CYS A 43 -0.28 5.89 15.20
CA CYS A 43 1.07 5.90 15.76
C CYS A 43 1.37 7.15 16.59
N PHE A 44 0.68 8.25 16.34
CA PHE A 44 0.85 9.52 17.07
C PHE A 44 -0.17 9.68 18.21
N ILE A 45 -1.46 9.43 17.92
CA ILE A 45 -2.55 9.78 18.85
C ILE A 45 -2.90 8.68 19.85
N VAL A 46 -2.71 7.39 19.50
CA VAL A 46 -2.99 6.27 20.39
C VAL A 46 -1.91 6.21 21.48
N LYS A 47 -2.32 6.10 22.75
CA LYS A 47 -1.42 6.01 23.90
C LYS A 47 -1.38 4.58 24.44
N GLY A 48 -0.26 4.22 25.05
CA GLY A 48 -0.09 2.93 25.72
C GLY A 48 0.87 1.95 25.00
N PRO A 49 1.23 0.84 25.67
CA PRO A 49 2.21 -0.13 25.15
C PRO A 49 1.71 -0.92 23.94
N LEU A 50 0.39 -1.15 23.84
CA LEU A 50 -0.22 -1.91 22.74
C LEU A 50 0.09 -1.31 21.37
N LYS A 51 0.13 0.02 21.27
CA LYS A 51 0.54 0.71 20.04
C LYS A 51 1.91 0.24 19.55
N TRP A 52 2.88 0.17 20.44
CA TRP A 52 4.25 -0.23 20.09
C TRP A 52 4.34 -1.70 19.72
N ALA A 53 3.56 -2.56 20.38
CA ALA A 53 3.47 -3.98 20.01
C ALA A 53 2.89 -4.16 18.61
N LEU A 54 1.79 -3.47 18.27
CA LEU A 54 1.17 -3.53 16.94
C LEU A 54 2.10 -2.96 15.87
N LEU A 55 2.73 -1.81 16.12
CA LEU A 55 3.68 -1.20 15.20
C LEU A 55 4.90 -2.11 14.97
N GLY A 56 5.46 -2.67 16.05
CA GLY A 56 6.58 -3.61 15.96
C GLY A 56 6.23 -4.86 15.17
N ALA A 57 5.06 -5.46 15.43
CA ALA A 57 4.58 -6.62 14.68
C ALA A 57 4.37 -6.30 13.19
N THR A 58 3.81 -5.13 12.87
CA THR A 58 3.65 -4.67 11.48
C THR A 58 5.00 -4.53 10.79
N ILE A 59 5.93 -3.77 11.37
CA ILE A 59 7.27 -3.56 10.79
C ILE A 59 7.99 -4.90 10.60
N PHE A 60 7.94 -5.75 11.62
CA PHE A 60 8.60 -7.05 11.58
C PHE A 60 8.03 -7.96 10.48
N SER A 61 6.71 -8.02 10.34
CA SER A 61 6.07 -8.82 9.28
C SER A 61 6.41 -8.29 7.89
N VAL A 62 6.46 -6.95 7.70
CA VAL A 62 6.86 -6.34 6.44
C VAL A 62 8.31 -6.64 6.10
N LEU A 63 9.23 -6.51 7.07
CA LEU A 63 10.65 -6.82 6.84
C LEU A 63 10.87 -8.29 6.48
N LEU A 64 10.20 -9.23 7.16
CA LEU A 64 10.29 -10.64 6.82
C LEU A 64 9.68 -10.96 5.45
N SER A 65 8.62 -10.27 5.05
CA SER A 65 7.97 -10.48 3.75
C SER A 65 8.86 -10.13 2.56
N TRP A 66 9.89 -9.28 2.76
CA TRP A 66 10.83 -8.92 1.69
C TRP A 66 11.67 -10.09 1.19
N GLY A 67 11.85 -11.15 1.99
CA GLY A 67 12.50 -12.39 1.59
C GLY A 67 13.83 -12.13 0.88
N LYS A 68 13.93 -12.55 -0.40
CA LYS A 68 15.16 -12.38 -1.22
C LYS A 68 15.63 -10.92 -1.38
N ASN A 69 14.75 -9.94 -1.21
CA ASN A 69 15.11 -8.52 -1.30
C ASN A 69 15.82 -8.01 -0.03
N PHE A 70 15.80 -8.80 1.05
CA PHE A 70 16.52 -8.51 2.29
C PHE A 70 17.19 -9.78 2.84
N MET A 71 18.16 -10.30 2.06
CA MET A 71 18.82 -11.58 2.34
C MET A 71 19.44 -11.65 3.73
N GLY A 72 20.07 -10.57 4.23
CA GLY A 72 20.70 -10.61 5.56
C GLY A 72 19.75 -10.99 6.70
N LEU A 73 18.50 -10.51 6.66
CA LEU A 73 17.48 -10.92 7.63
C LEU A 73 16.97 -12.34 7.32
N THR A 74 16.77 -12.64 6.05
CA THR A 74 16.27 -13.94 5.61
C THR A 74 17.24 -15.06 5.97
N ASP A 75 18.53 -14.90 5.71
CA ASP A 75 19.58 -15.88 6.06
C ASP A 75 19.66 -16.08 7.56
N PHE A 76 19.63 -14.99 8.35
CA PHE A 76 19.57 -15.10 9.80
C PHE A 76 18.40 -15.98 10.27
N PHE A 77 17.19 -15.80 9.68
CA PHE A 77 16.03 -16.62 10.06
C PHE A 77 16.14 -18.06 9.56
N ILE A 78 16.73 -18.31 8.39
CA ILE A 78 16.98 -19.65 7.86
C ILE A 78 17.92 -20.42 8.77
N ASP A 79 18.98 -19.78 9.26
CA ASP A 79 20.05 -20.41 10.03
C ASP A 79 19.69 -20.63 11.50
N TYR A 80 18.98 -19.66 12.12
CA TYR A 80 18.76 -19.66 13.56
C TYR A 80 17.32 -19.97 13.99
N VAL A 81 16.31 -19.84 13.11
CA VAL A 81 14.91 -20.09 13.48
C VAL A 81 14.46 -21.47 12.99
N PRO A 82 14.17 -22.40 13.90
CA PRO A 82 13.72 -23.73 13.52
C PRO A 82 12.49 -23.67 12.61
N MET A 83 12.48 -24.51 11.59
CA MET A 83 11.40 -24.68 10.63
C MET A 83 11.14 -23.47 9.69
N TYR A 84 11.83 -22.34 9.83
CA TYR A 84 11.64 -21.20 8.92
C TYR A 84 11.91 -21.57 7.45
N ASN A 85 12.90 -22.43 7.20
CA ASN A 85 13.26 -22.95 5.88
C ASN A 85 12.17 -23.84 5.22
N LYS A 86 11.11 -24.19 5.94
CA LYS A 86 9.96 -24.97 5.42
C LYS A 86 8.88 -24.08 4.81
N PHE A 87 8.89 -22.78 5.10
CA PHE A 87 7.93 -21.84 4.53
C PHE A 87 8.33 -21.49 3.09
N ARG A 88 7.45 -21.83 2.13
CA ARG A 88 7.68 -21.56 0.70
C ARG A 88 7.28 -20.16 0.27
N ALA A 89 6.23 -19.60 0.90
CA ALA A 89 5.69 -18.30 0.59
C ALA A 89 5.95 -17.35 1.76
N VAL A 90 7.10 -16.67 1.74
CA VAL A 90 7.51 -15.75 2.82
C VAL A 90 6.55 -14.56 2.94
N SER A 91 5.94 -14.14 1.83
CA SER A 91 4.94 -13.07 1.79
C SER A 91 3.65 -13.36 2.59
N SER A 92 3.35 -14.63 2.89
CA SER A 92 2.17 -15.00 3.71
C SER A 92 2.23 -14.43 5.13
N ILE A 93 3.42 -14.04 5.63
CA ILE A 93 3.56 -13.38 6.93
C ILE A 93 2.90 -12.00 6.99
N LEU A 94 2.60 -11.39 5.83
CA LEU A 94 1.89 -10.11 5.76
C LEU A 94 0.46 -10.17 6.33
N VAL A 95 -0.10 -11.37 6.55
CA VAL A 95 -1.36 -11.53 7.29
C VAL A 95 -1.30 -10.86 8.67
N ILE A 96 -0.11 -10.80 9.29
CA ILE A 96 0.08 -10.09 10.56
C ILE A 96 -0.10 -8.58 10.34
N ALA A 97 0.48 -8.01 9.28
CA ALA A 97 0.30 -6.60 8.95
C ALA A 97 -1.16 -6.30 8.55
N GLU A 98 -1.81 -7.18 7.80
CA GLU A 98 -3.23 -7.06 7.43
C GLU A 98 -4.17 -7.05 8.64
N PHE A 99 -3.77 -7.65 9.74
CA PHE A 99 -4.50 -7.60 11.01
C PHE A 99 -4.11 -6.39 11.88
N THR A 100 -2.81 -6.12 12.04
CA THR A 100 -2.32 -5.11 12.98
C THR A 100 -2.55 -3.68 12.49
N ILE A 101 -2.50 -3.45 11.17
CA ILE A 101 -2.75 -2.13 10.57
C ILE A 101 -4.20 -1.69 10.80
N PRO A 102 -5.24 -2.46 10.42
CA PRO A 102 -6.63 -2.08 10.73
C PRO A 102 -6.91 -2.00 12.22
N LEU A 103 -6.32 -2.85 13.03
CA LEU A 103 -6.53 -2.81 14.48
C LEU A 103 -6.03 -1.49 15.09
N LEU A 104 -4.84 -1.02 14.74
CA LEU A 104 -4.34 0.28 15.21
C LEU A 104 -5.16 1.45 14.61
N ALA A 105 -5.63 1.32 13.36
CA ALA A 105 -6.53 2.30 12.75
C ALA A 105 -7.87 2.41 13.51
N ILE A 106 -8.45 1.29 13.95
CA ILE A 106 -9.66 1.26 14.77
C ILE A 106 -9.42 1.95 16.12
N PHE A 107 -8.26 1.73 16.77
CA PHE A 107 -7.93 2.44 17.99
C PHE A 107 -7.78 3.93 17.76
N ALA A 108 -7.16 4.36 16.66
CA ALA A 108 -7.10 5.77 16.29
C ALA A 108 -8.50 6.37 16.10
N LEU A 109 -9.37 5.67 15.37
CA LEU A 109 -10.75 6.11 15.16
C LEU A 109 -11.52 6.20 16.48
N LYS A 110 -11.36 5.22 17.39
CA LYS A 110 -11.95 5.24 18.75
C LYS A 110 -11.51 6.48 19.52
N GLU A 111 -10.22 6.82 19.50
CA GLU A 111 -9.71 8.03 20.19
C GLU A 111 -10.31 9.30 19.58
N ILE A 112 -10.42 9.39 18.26
CA ILE A 112 -10.99 10.55 17.55
C ILE A 112 -12.49 10.69 17.87
N LEU A 113 -13.24 9.59 17.86
CA LEU A 113 -14.68 9.60 18.13
C LEU A 113 -14.99 9.91 19.58
N GLY A 114 -14.15 9.42 20.52
CA GLY A 114 -14.27 9.71 21.94
C GLY A 114 -13.87 11.14 22.32
N ARG A 115 -12.92 11.73 21.59
CA ARG A 115 -12.36 13.06 21.86
C ARG A 115 -12.12 13.81 20.54
N PRO A 116 -13.14 14.39 19.90
CA PRO A 116 -12.99 15.05 18.60
C PRO A 116 -11.94 16.17 18.59
N GLU A 117 -11.65 16.76 19.73
CA GLU A 117 -10.67 17.84 19.89
C GLU A 117 -9.20 17.35 19.81
N ILE A 118 -8.98 16.02 19.89
CA ILE A 118 -7.63 15.44 19.87
C ILE A 118 -6.81 15.85 18.63
N LEU A 119 -7.47 16.04 17.48
CA LEU A 119 -6.84 16.45 16.24
C LEU A 119 -6.43 17.93 16.23
N LYS A 120 -7.03 18.78 17.09
CA LYS A 120 -6.71 20.22 17.23
C LYS A 120 -5.57 20.47 18.20
N LEU A 121 -5.21 19.51 19.03
CA LEU A 121 -4.14 19.67 19.99
C LEU A 121 -2.82 19.94 19.26
N LYS A 122 -2.06 20.93 19.73
CA LYS A 122 -0.77 21.29 19.14
C LYS A 122 0.20 20.13 19.07
N GLU A 123 0.18 19.25 20.10
CA GLU A 123 1.01 18.04 20.17
C GLU A 123 0.70 17.03 19.04
N ASN A 124 -0.54 16.95 18.57
CA ASN A 124 -0.97 16.00 17.54
C ASN A 124 -0.92 16.58 16.12
N ARG A 125 -0.68 17.88 15.98
CA ARG A 125 -0.64 18.56 14.68
C ARG A 125 0.42 17.96 13.75
N THR A 126 1.60 17.69 14.28
CA THR A 126 2.68 17.02 13.52
C THR A 126 2.23 15.64 13.05
N GLY A 127 1.58 14.85 13.91
CA GLY A 127 1.04 13.53 13.55
C GLY A 127 0.03 13.61 12.40
N VAL A 128 -0.89 14.58 12.44
CA VAL A 128 -1.87 14.78 11.36
C VAL A 128 -1.18 15.14 10.04
N ILE A 129 -0.22 16.08 10.07
CA ILE A 129 0.53 16.51 8.87
C ILE A 129 1.34 15.34 8.31
N VAL A 130 2.09 14.63 9.14
CA VAL A 130 2.89 13.47 8.71
C VAL A 130 1.99 12.39 8.11
N SER A 131 0.85 12.10 8.72
CA SER A 131 -0.10 11.10 8.19
C SER A 131 -0.64 11.51 6.82
N LEU A 132 -1.02 12.78 6.64
CA LEU A 132 -1.48 13.29 5.34
C LEU A 132 -0.37 13.24 4.28
N VAL A 133 0.84 13.64 4.62
CA VAL A 133 1.98 13.64 3.68
C VAL A 133 2.34 12.21 3.26
N LEU A 134 2.44 11.28 4.23
CA LEU A 134 2.82 9.90 3.94
C LEU A 134 1.73 9.08 3.21
N THR A 135 0.48 9.47 3.30
CA THR A 135 -0.61 8.74 2.64
C THR A 135 -1.18 9.51 1.45
N ALA A 136 -1.87 10.62 1.67
CA ALA A 136 -2.44 11.43 0.59
C ALA A 136 -1.36 12.06 -0.29
N GLY A 137 -0.27 12.58 0.30
CA GLY A 137 0.86 13.15 -0.45
C GLY A 137 1.55 12.14 -1.34
N VAL A 138 1.88 10.96 -0.82
CA VAL A 138 2.49 9.87 -1.62
C VAL A 138 1.53 9.41 -2.71
N SER A 139 0.23 9.23 -2.40
CA SER A 139 -0.78 8.86 -3.41
C SER A 139 -0.88 9.93 -4.50
N LEU A 140 -0.84 11.21 -4.16
CA LEU A 140 -0.88 12.30 -5.14
C LEU A 140 0.35 12.29 -6.05
N VAL A 141 1.55 12.11 -5.50
CA VAL A 141 2.79 12.03 -6.30
C VAL A 141 2.75 10.81 -7.24
N LEU A 142 2.31 9.65 -6.76
CA LEU A 142 2.13 8.45 -7.59
C LEU A 142 1.08 8.66 -8.70
N ALA A 143 0.02 9.42 -8.42
CA ALA A 143 -1.04 9.71 -9.38
C ALA A 143 -0.57 10.64 -10.53
N VAL A 144 0.27 11.62 -10.20
CA VAL A 144 0.74 12.64 -11.17
C VAL A 144 2.04 12.23 -11.84
N ALA A 145 2.97 11.63 -11.09
CA ALA A 145 4.32 11.32 -11.55
C ALA A 145 4.81 9.95 -11.01
N PRO A 146 4.24 8.82 -11.49
CA PRO A 146 4.64 7.49 -11.01
C PRO A 146 6.11 7.17 -11.25
N SER A 147 6.72 7.78 -12.26
CA SER A 147 8.16 7.63 -12.57
C SER A 147 9.11 8.23 -11.54
N VAL A 148 8.63 9.02 -10.58
CA VAL A 148 9.44 9.48 -9.44
C VAL A 148 9.84 8.32 -8.53
N PHE A 149 8.94 7.34 -8.36
CA PHE A 149 9.17 6.19 -7.48
C PHE A 149 9.76 4.99 -8.24
N PHE A 150 9.50 4.87 -9.54
CA PHE A 150 9.90 3.72 -10.33
C PHE A 150 10.75 4.15 -11.52
N SER A 151 12.00 3.71 -11.54
CA SER A 151 12.91 3.94 -12.66
C SER A 151 12.60 3.06 -13.88
N SER A 152 12.03 1.88 -13.65
CA SER A 152 11.59 0.96 -14.70
C SER A 152 10.25 0.36 -14.34
N PHE A 153 9.38 0.16 -15.33
CA PHE A 153 8.07 -0.48 -15.23
C PHE A 153 8.06 -1.89 -15.82
N VAL A 154 9.22 -2.38 -16.27
CA VAL A 154 9.42 -3.73 -16.80
C VAL A 154 10.61 -4.33 -16.06
N THR A 155 10.46 -5.54 -15.54
CA THR A 155 11.52 -6.22 -14.81
C THR A 155 12.59 -6.76 -15.77
N ALA A 156 13.79 -7.02 -15.26
CA ALA A 156 14.87 -7.60 -16.07
C ALA A 156 14.49 -8.97 -16.63
N GLN A 157 13.74 -9.77 -15.88
CA GLN A 157 13.25 -11.09 -16.31
C GLN A 157 12.23 -10.96 -17.45
N GLU A 158 11.28 -10.02 -17.34
CA GLU A 158 10.30 -9.75 -18.40
C GLU A 158 10.98 -9.23 -19.66
N MET A 159 11.98 -8.35 -19.51
CA MET A 159 12.76 -7.86 -20.63
C MET A 159 13.48 -8.99 -21.36
N ALA A 160 14.12 -9.90 -20.62
CA ALA A 160 14.80 -11.06 -21.20
C ALA A 160 13.81 -12.00 -21.93
N ALA A 161 12.62 -12.23 -21.33
CA ALA A 161 11.57 -13.04 -21.94
C ALA A 161 11.04 -12.40 -23.25
N LEU A 162 10.83 -11.09 -23.26
CA LEU A 162 10.41 -10.35 -24.44
C LEU A 162 11.47 -10.39 -25.56
N GLN A 163 12.76 -10.28 -25.21
CA GLN A 163 13.87 -10.37 -26.17
C GLN A 163 13.99 -11.76 -26.82
N GLN A 164 13.66 -12.82 -26.08
CA GLN A 164 13.69 -14.18 -26.60
C GLN A 164 12.44 -14.53 -27.44
N GLY A 165 11.29 -13.92 -27.11
CA GLY A 165 10.00 -14.27 -27.72
C GLY A 165 9.56 -13.37 -28.87
N LEU A 166 10.21 -12.20 -29.10
CA LEU A 166 9.78 -11.22 -30.07
C LEU A 166 10.90 -10.80 -31.05
N PRO A 167 10.57 -10.56 -32.32
CA PRO A 167 11.47 -9.90 -33.27
C PRO A 167 11.89 -8.50 -32.72
N ALA A 168 13.14 -8.10 -33.03
CA ALA A 168 13.70 -6.85 -32.53
C ALA A 168 12.87 -5.60 -32.91
N GLU A 169 12.20 -5.62 -34.04
CA GLU A 169 11.35 -4.54 -34.54
C GLU A 169 10.09 -4.33 -33.68
N HIS A 170 9.57 -5.37 -32.99
CA HIS A 170 8.39 -5.31 -32.15
C HIS A 170 8.73 -5.07 -30.67
N LEU A 171 10.00 -5.24 -30.27
CA LEU A 171 10.41 -5.15 -28.86
C LEU A 171 10.15 -3.76 -28.26
N THR A 172 10.66 -2.71 -28.93
CA THR A 172 10.53 -1.33 -28.43
C THR A 172 9.05 -0.89 -28.35
N PRO A 173 8.20 -1.09 -29.37
CA PRO A 173 6.77 -0.76 -29.28
C PRO A 173 6.06 -1.50 -28.14
N VAL A 174 6.33 -2.78 -27.94
CA VAL A 174 5.71 -3.59 -26.87
C VAL A 174 6.12 -3.11 -25.49
N VAL A 175 7.42 -2.88 -25.25
CA VAL A 175 7.95 -2.40 -23.97
C VAL A 175 7.40 -1.00 -23.64
N THR A 176 7.35 -0.10 -24.61
CA THR A 176 6.80 1.25 -24.42
C THR A 176 5.31 1.18 -24.05
N ASN A 177 4.51 0.40 -24.78
CA ASN A 177 3.09 0.28 -24.51
C ASN A 177 2.81 -0.41 -23.14
N LEU A 178 3.59 -1.45 -22.78
CA LEU A 178 3.49 -2.09 -21.46
C LEU A 178 3.81 -1.10 -20.33
N THR A 179 4.84 -0.28 -20.54
CA THR A 179 5.21 0.79 -19.59
C THR A 179 4.08 1.80 -19.40
N GLU A 180 3.50 2.30 -20.49
CA GLU A 180 2.39 3.26 -20.44
C GLU A 180 1.12 2.67 -19.81
N MET A 181 0.82 1.40 -20.09
CA MET A 181 -0.27 0.69 -19.43
C MET A 181 -0.08 0.63 -17.91
N ARG A 182 1.10 0.20 -17.44
CA ARG A 182 1.41 0.08 -16.02
C ARG A 182 1.40 1.44 -15.31
N LYS A 183 1.96 2.48 -15.94
CA LYS A 183 1.85 3.85 -15.44
C LYS A 183 0.39 4.29 -15.28
N ALA A 184 -0.45 4.01 -16.27
CA ALA A 184 -1.87 4.38 -16.23
C ALA A 184 -2.63 3.63 -15.12
N ILE A 185 -2.34 2.35 -14.89
CA ILE A 185 -2.93 1.56 -13.80
C ILE A 185 -2.53 2.15 -12.44
N ILE A 186 -1.22 2.36 -12.21
CA ILE A 186 -0.72 2.94 -10.97
C ILE A 186 -1.32 4.32 -10.71
N ALA A 187 -1.37 5.18 -11.73
CA ALA A 187 -1.96 6.52 -11.60
C ALA A 187 -3.45 6.45 -11.26
N SER A 188 -4.22 5.57 -11.89
CA SER A 188 -5.65 5.38 -11.62
C SER A 188 -5.90 4.94 -10.17
N ASP A 189 -5.15 3.93 -9.69
CA ASP A 189 -5.29 3.43 -8.33
C ASP A 189 -4.81 4.46 -7.29
N ALA A 190 -3.78 5.21 -7.61
CA ALA A 190 -3.28 6.29 -6.75
C ALA A 190 -4.29 7.45 -6.65
N TRP A 191 -4.96 7.86 -7.74
CA TRP A 191 -6.06 8.81 -7.71
C TRP A 191 -7.23 8.32 -6.85
N ARG A 192 -7.62 7.07 -7.03
CA ARG A 192 -8.68 6.45 -6.21
C ARG A 192 -8.32 6.51 -4.73
N SER A 193 -7.10 6.11 -4.37
CA SER A 193 -6.61 6.15 -3.00
C SER A 193 -6.58 7.56 -2.42
N PHE A 194 -6.10 8.53 -3.19
CA PHE A 194 -6.08 9.95 -2.81
C PHE A 194 -7.50 10.47 -2.49
N PHE A 195 -8.46 10.23 -3.37
CA PHE A 195 -9.84 10.68 -3.14
C PHE A 195 -10.47 10.01 -1.93
N ILE A 196 -10.24 8.71 -1.71
CA ILE A 196 -10.71 8.00 -0.52
C ILE A 196 -10.18 8.64 0.77
N ILE A 197 -8.86 8.97 0.82
CA ILE A 197 -8.26 9.63 1.97
C ILE A 197 -8.84 11.02 2.17
N VAL A 198 -8.98 11.81 1.12
CA VAL A 198 -9.54 13.18 1.19
C VAL A 198 -10.97 13.16 1.71
N VAL A 199 -11.82 12.28 1.17
CA VAL A 199 -13.21 12.12 1.63
C VAL A 199 -13.24 11.67 3.09
N GLY A 200 -12.43 10.69 3.49
CA GLY A 200 -12.34 10.24 4.87
C GLY A 200 -11.92 11.36 5.83
N CYS A 201 -10.88 12.12 5.47
CA CYS A 201 -10.45 13.28 6.25
C CYS A 201 -11.53 14.37 6.35
N PHE A 202 -12.27 14.61 5.26
CA PHE A 202 -13.39 15.55 5.25
C PHE A 202 -14.51 15.12 6.18
N LEU A 203 -14.85 13.83 6.21
CA LEU A 203 -15.84 13.28 7.14
C LEU A 203 -15.40 13.42 8.59
N LEU A 204 -14.13 13.16 8.91
CA LEU A 204 -13.59 13.39 10.25
C LEU A 204 -13.66 14.88 10.64
N PHE A 205 -13.37 15.77 9.71
CA PHE A 205 -13.48 17.21 9.92
C PHE A 205 -14.94 17.63 10.20
N LEU A 206 -15.92 17.14 9.44
CA LEU A 206 -17.34 17.41 9.68
C LEU A 206 -17.80 16.85 11.04
N TYR A 207 -17.33 15.68 11.42
CA TYR A 207 -17.59 15.11 12.74
C TYR A 207 -17.03 16.00 13.84
N GLN A 208 -15.80 16.46 13.69
CA GLN A 208 -15.15 17.37 14.65
C GLN A 208 -15.92 18.70 14.80
N GLN A 209 -16.58 19.18 13.74
CA GLN A 209 -17.45 20.35 13.74
C GLN A 209 -18.82 20.07 14.39
N LYS A 210 -19.08 18.87 14.93
CA LYS A 210 -20.37 18.42 15.45
C LYS A 210 -21.53 18.46 14.43
N LYS A 211 -21.20 18.47 13.12
CA LYS A 211 -22.19 18.45 12.04
C LYS A 211 -22.65 17.03 11.68
N LEU A 212 -21.92 16.00 12.11
CA LEU A 212 -22.24 14.58 11.89
C LEU A 212 -22.33 13.84 13.22
N LYS A 213 -23.21 12.83 13.29
CA LYS A 213 -23.30 11.91 14.42
C LYS A 213 -22.22 10.81 14.29
N ALA A 214 -21.69 10.34 15.42
CA ALA A 214 -20.65 9.30 15.46
C ALA A 214 -21.06 8.03 14.68
N SER A 215 -22.32 7.60 14.79
CA SER A 215 -22.84 6.42 14.08
C SER A 215 -22.67 6.54 12.56
N PHE A 216 -22.98 7.69 11.95
CA PHE A 216 -22.83 7.90 10.51
C PHE A 216 -21.37 7.86 10.06
N THR A 217 -20.46 8.45 10.85
CA THR A 217 -19.02 8.44 10.57
C THR A 217 -18.43 7.02 10.66
N MET A 218 -18.87 6.22 11.64
CA MET A 218 -18.47 4.82 11.76
C MET A 218 -18.91 3.98 10.58
N THR A 219 -20.20 4.10 10.15
CA THR A 219 -20.73 3.33 9.02
C THR A 219 -19.95 3.61 7.74
N LEU A 220 -19.63 4.89 7.45
CA LEU A 220 -18.87 5.26 6.26
C LEU A 220 -17.40 4.80 6.32
N SER A 221 -16.77 4.79 7.49
CA SER A 221 -15.40 4.26 7.62
C SER A 221 -15.33 2.75 7.46
N LEU A 222 -16.39 2.01 7.85
CA LEU A 222 -16.47 0.55 7.73
C LEU A 222 -16.76 0.08 6.29
N ILE A 223 -17.37 0.91 5.45
CA ILE A 223 -17.66 0.55 4.04
C ILE A 223 -16.37 0.41 3.21
N HIS A 224 -15.24 0.95 3.67
CA HIS A 224 -13.96 0.91 2.97
C HIS A 224 -12.92 -0.05 3.60
N ILE A 225 -13.32 -0.85 4.59
CA ILE A 225 -12.55 -1.96 5.12
C ILE A 225 -13.01 -3.25 4.44
#